data_761a10ca094a99faa6f89b40a343daab
#
_entry.id   761a10ca094a99faa6f89b40a343daab
#
_cell.length_a   1.000
_cell.length_b   1.000
_cell.length_c   1.000
_cell.angle_alpha   90.00
_cell.angle_beta   90.00
_cell.angle_gamma   90.00
#
_symmetry.space_group_name_H-M   'P 1'
#
loop_
_entity.id
_entity.type
_entity.pdbx_description
1 polymer ?
#
loop_
_entity_poly.entity_id
_entity_poly.type
_entity_poly.pdbx_seq_one_letter_code
_entity_poly.pdbx_strand_id
1 'polypeptide(L)'
;MQRSLVGSEMCIRDRYYIDETAAYFGNMLGEKVALEPADKDLLVGIPMNVSSRFSFYKGCILGQHILMAYLTDGDSVPPAQLKKQLDIIHRQTQLVVVLITPCISSYNKVRLVAQKVNFVIPNRQMFLPSLLLDIKPDRKVGLDLKETIPPFAQCLLLYHLQIESIVGATGCGLSDKFDVSYATANKSLRWLVSKDLIKLEGTKTKTVQIDLSNRELWNKALPLLVSPIEQLYYTDAVLGGQQISGVNALASYTMLNEESRQCWAVTKKELKTLAIVTDKQFGENEIQVWKYNPKILSTEGVVDKLSLYLSLKDNEDERIQIELERLINEMSW
;
A
#
# COMPACT_ATOMS: atom_id res chain seq x y z
N MET A 1 -31.86 -31.73 -4.40
CA MET A 1 -32.19 -30.39 -3.89
C MET A 1 -30.95 -29.65 -3.43
N GLN A 2 -30.05 -29.25 -4.34
CA GLN A 2 -28.82 -28.49 -4.00
C GLN A 2 -28.42 -27.45 -5.07
N ARG A 3 -29.40 -26.88 -5.78
CA ARG A 3 -29.14 -25.86 -6.84
C ARG A 3 -29.60 -24.45 -6.49
N SER A 4 -30.03 -24.16 -5.25
CA SER A 4 -30.65 -22.88 -4.89
C SER A 4 -29.74 -21.91 -4.13
N LEU A 5 -28.58 -22.35 -3.60
CA LEU A 5 -27.73 -21.50 -2.76
C LEU A 5 -26.63 -20.76 -3.54
N VAL A 6 -26.17 -21.29 -4.66
CA VAL A 6 -25.10 -20.66 -5.47
C VAL A 6 -25.60 -19.40 -6.21
N GLY A 7 -26.89 -19.32 -6.54
CA GLY A 7 -27.49 -18.16 -7.21
C GLY A 7 -27.66 -16.92 -6.32
N SER A 8 -27.83 -17.11 -4.99
CA SER A 8 -28.10 -15.99 -4.08
C SER A 8 -26.81 -15.25 -3.64
N GLU A 9 -25.71 -15.96 -3.43
CA GLU A 9 -24.44 -15.31 -3.06
C GLU A 9 -23.80 -14.57 -4.23
N MET A 10 -23.91 -15.11 -5.46
CA MET A 10 -23.43 -14.42 -6.66
C MET A 10 -24.22 -13.13 -6.93
N CYS A 11 -25.55 -13.13 -6.74
CA CYS A 11 -26.38 -11.92 -6.84
C CYS A 11 -26.06 -10.84 -5.80
N ILE A 12 -25.72 -11.21 -4.56
CA ILE A 12 -25.39 -10.27 -3.48
C ILE A 12 -24.07 -9.57 -3.78
N ARG A 13 -23.07 -10.31 -4.23
CA ARG A 13 -21.74 -9.75 -4.55
C ARG A 13 -21.75 -8.86 -5.78
N ASP A 14 -22.50 -9.25 -6.80
CA ASP A 14 -22.67 -8.43 -8.01
C ASP A 14 -23.36 -7.10 -7.65
N ARG A 15 -24.41 -7.15 -6.84
CA ARG A 15 -25.14 -5.96 -6.41
C ARG A 15 -24.27 -4.98 -5.62
N TYR A 16 -23.42 -5.48 -4.74
CA TYR A 16 -22.46 -4.65 -4.00
C TYR A 16 -21.56 -3.83 -4.95
N TYR A 17 -20.96 -4.47 -5.96
CA TYR A 17 -20.08 -3.77 -6.91
C TYR A 17 -20.85 -2.83 -7.85
N ILE A 18 -22.10 -3.10 -8.14
CA ILE A 18 -22.95 -2.21 -8.93
C ILE A 18 -23.33 -0.96 -8.12
N ASP A 19 -23.68 -1.12 -6.85
CA ASP A 19 -23.96 0.00 -5.95
C ASP A 19 -22.71 0.86 -5.73
N GLU A 20 -21.54 0.23 -5.58
CA GLU A 20 -20.25 0.91 -5.50
C GLU A 20 -19.91 1.66 -6.79
N THR A 21 -20.23 1.08 -7.95
CA THR A 21 -20.06 1.74 -9.25
C THR A 21 -20.99 2.94 -9.39
N ALA A 22 -22.25 2.83 -8.98
CA ALA A 22 -23.21 3.93 -8.98
C ALA A 22 -22.75 5.09 -8.09
N ALA A 23 -22.25 4.78 -6.88
CA ALA A 23 -21.67 5.76 -5.97
C ALA A 23 -20.40 6.43 -6.57
N TYR A 24 -19.56 5.65 -7.24
CA TYR A 24 -18.37 6.16 -7.90
C TYR A 24 -18.71 7.12 -9.05
N PHE A 25 -19.73 6.81 -9.86
CA PHE A 25 -20.25 7.74 -10.85
C PHE A 25 -20.76 9.03 -10.20
N GLY A 26 -21.56 8.92 -9.12
CA GLY A 26 -22.08 10.07 -8.40
C GLY A 26 -20.97 10.99 -7.88
N ASN A 27 -19.92 10.43 -7.30
CA ASN A 27 -18.78 11.18 -6.79
C ASN A 27 -17.96 11.87 -7.89
N MET A 28 -17.84 11.24 -9.06
CA MET A 28 -17.00 11.74 -10.15
C MET A 28 -17.73 12.70 -11.10
N LEU A 29 -19.01 12.47 -11.32
CA LEU A 29 -19.81 13.25 -12.29
C LEU A 29 -20.74 14.27 -11.64
N GLY A 30 -20.90 14.21 -10.31
CA GLY A 30 -21.83 15.08 -9.59
C GLY A 30 -23.30 14.73 -9.80
N GLU A 31 -23.61 13.61 -10.46
CA GLU A 31 -24.96 13.16 -10.76
C GLU A 31 -25.31 11.87 -10.03
N LYS A 32 -26.54 11.75 -9.51
CA LYS A 32 -27.05 10.47 -9.01
C LYS A 32 -27.29 9.53 -10.18
N VAL A 33 -26.47 8.49 -10.32
CA VAL A 33 -26.66 7.43 -11.30
C VAL A 33 -27.36 6.25 -10.64
N ALA A 34 -28.53 5.89 -11.12
CA ALA A 34 -29.24 4.68 -10.72
C ALA A 34 -28.91 3.58 -11.74
N LEU A 35 -28.48 2.40 -11.22
CA LEU A 35 -28.19 1.22 -12.03
C LEU A 35 -29.21 0.13 -11.69
N GLU A 36 -29.98 -0.28 -12.68
CA GLU A 36 -31.02 -1.30 -12.55
C GLU A 36 -30.69 -2.52 -13.42
N PRO A 37 -31.09 -3.74 -13.03
CA PRO A 37 -30.93 -4.91 -13.88
C PRO A 37 -31.54 -4.65 -15.27
N ALA A 38 -30.83 -5.06 -16.32
CA ALA A 38 -31.33 -4.88 -17.69
C ALA A 38 -32.50 -5.79 -17.97
N ASP A 39 -33.50 -5.28 -18.73
CA ASP A 39 -34.64 -6.05 -19.15
C ASP A 39 -34.23 -7.20 -20.08
N LYS A 40 -34.86 -8.34 -19.96
CA LYS A 40 -34.56 -9.52 -20.79
C LYS A 40 -34.77 -9.24 -22.27
N ASP A 41 -35.75 -8.42 -22.62
CA ASP A 41 -36.06 -8.03 -24.00
C ASP A 41 -34.89 -7.26 -24.65
N LEU A 42 -34.17 -6.46 -23.88
CA LEU A 42 -32.97 -5.73 -24.34
C LEU A 42 -31.83 -6.66 -24.73
N LEU A 43 -31.79 -7.86 -24.15
CA LEU A 43 -30.71 -8.85 -24.34
C LEU A 43 -31.05 -9.89 -25.40
N VAL A 44 -32.25 -9.80 -26.02
CA VAL A 44 -32.68 -10.71 -27.11
C VAL A 44 -31.72 -10.55 -28.30
N GLY A 45 -31.25 -11.69 -28.83
CA GLY A 45 -30.33 -11.73 -29.98
C GLY A 45 -28.85 -11.69 -29.61
N ILE A 46 -28.49 -11.50 -28.35
CA ILE A 46 -27.09 -11.66 -27.90
C ILE A 46 -26.78 -13.16 -27.79
N PRO A 47 -25.72 -13.66 -28.46
CA PRO A 47 -25.33 -15.08 -28.36
C PRO A 47 -25.16 -15.55 -26.92
N MET A 48 -25.68 -16.73 -26.58
CA MET A 48 -25.72 -17.26 -25.22
C MET A 48 -24.30 -17.38 -24.59
N ASN A 49 -23.29 -17.71 -25.40
CA ASN A 49 -21.89 -17.77 -24.97
C ASN A 49 -21.29 -16.40 -24.59
N VAL A 50 -21.93 -15.30 -25.01
CA VAL A 50 -21.58 -13.94 -24.61
C VAL A 50 -22.45 -13.49 -23.44
N SER A 51 -23.79 -13.64 -23.55
CA SER A 51 -24.71 -13.17 -22.50
C SER A 51 -24.52 -13.87 -21.17
N SER A 52 -24.16 -15.16 -21.15
CA SER A 52 -23.93 -15.92 -19.92
C SER A 52 -22.67 -15.51 -19.12
N ARG A 53 -21.83 -14.69 -19.73
CA ARG A 53 -20.55 -14.27 -19.11
C ARG A 53 -20.67 -12.99 -18.30
N PHE A 54 -21.67 -12.18 -18.60
CA PHE A 54 -21.86 -10.86 -17.99
C PHE A 54 -23.20 -10.79 -17.24
N SER A 55 -23.20 -10.03 -16.15
CA SER A 55 -24.43 -9.52 -15.55
C SER A 55 -24.72 -8.13 -16.12
N PHE A 56 -25.93 -7.90 -16.62
CA PHE A 56 -26.27 -6.68 -17.33
C PHE A 56 -27.13 -5.73 -16.50
N TYR A 57 -26.74 -4.45 -16.54
CA TYR A 57 -27.46 -3.38 -15.85
C TYR A 57 -27.66 -2.20 -16.81
N LYS A 58 -28.80 -1.50 -16.70
CA LYS A 58 -29.09 -0.30 -17.45
C LYS A 58 -28.96 0.93 -16.55
N GLY A 59 -28.56 2.05 -17.11
CA GLY A 59 -28.47 3.33 -16.42
C GLY A 59 -28.44 4.49 -17.38
N CYS A 60 -28.47 5.69 -16.85
CA CYS A 60 -28.31 6.92 -17.61
C CYS A 60 -27.14 7.71 -17.03
N ILE A 61 -26.20 8.13 -17.88
CA ILE A 61 -25.06 8.96 -17.51
C ILE A 61 -25.03 10.16 -18.45
N LEU A 62 -24.99 11.37 -17.90
CA LEU A 62 -24.98 12.63 -18.66
C LEU A 62 -26.06 12.67 -19.75
N GLY A 63 -27.27 12.20 -19.44
CA GLY A 63 -28.39 12.15 -20.36
C GLY A 63 -28.31 11.03 -21.41
N GLN A 64 -27.29 10.18 -21.41
CA GLN A 64 -27.19 9.04 -22.34
C GLN A 64 -27.55 7.73 -21.66
N HIS A 65 -28.40 6.95 -22.30
CA HIS A 65 -28.72 5.58 -21.87
C HIS A 65 -27.52 4.67 -22.16
N ILE A 66 -27.10 3.93 -21.16
CA ILE A 66 -25.97 3.01 -21.26
C ILE A 66 -26.36 1.62 -20.78
N LEU A 67 -25.67 0.62 -21.32
CA LEU A 67 -25.74 -0.76 -20.88
C LEU A 67 -24.42 -1.12 -20.20
N MET A 68 -24.48 -1.52 -18.96
CA MET A 68 -23.31 -1.98 -18.20
C MET A 68 -23.21 -3.48 -18.25
N ALA A 69 -22.05 -3.99 -18.65
CA ALA A 69 -21.69 -5.40 -18.67
C ALA A 69 -20.73 -5.67 -17.51
N TYR A 70 -21.23 -6.23 -16.42
CA TYR A 70 -20.40 -6.57 -15.25
C TYR A 70 -19.70 -7.91 -15.44
N LEU A 71 -18.40 -7.94 -15.19
CA LEU A 71 -17.53 -9.10 -15.21
C LEU A 71 -16.72 -9.16 -13.92
N THR A 72 -16.85 -10.24 -13.16
CA THR A 72 -16.23 -10.40 -11.84
C THR A 72 -14.70 -10.32 -11.87
N ASP A 73 -14.09 -10.87 -12.93
CA ASP A 73 -12.64 -10.86 -13.14
C ASP A 73 -12.32 -10.42 -14.58
N GLY A 74 -11.78 -9.20 -14.71
CA GLY A 74 -11.42 -8.61 -16.00
C GLY A 74 -10.23 -9.28 -16.70
N ASP A 75 -9.46 -10.09 -15.99
CA ASP A 75 -8.32 -10.86 -16.54
C ASP A 75 -8.74 -12.26 -17.04
N SER A 76 -9.98 -12.69 -16.74
CA SER A 76 -10.52 -13.98 -17.21
C SER A 76 -10.69 -14.08 -18.71
N VAL A 77 -10.69 -12.95 -19.43
CA VAL A 77 -10.88 -12.86 -20.87
C VAL A 77 -9.81 -11.96 -21.49
N PRO A 78 -9.11 -12.38 -22.56
CA PRO A 78 -8.18 -11.52 -23.26
C PRO A 78 -8.83 -10.23 -23.77
N PRO A 79 -8.18 -9.03 -23.67
CA PRO A 79 -8.75 -7.74 -24.05
C PRO A 79 -9.32 -7.69 -25.47
N ALA A 80 -8.67 -8.34 -26.43
CA ALA A 80 -9.15 -8.38 -27.81
C ALA A 80 -10.47 -9.18 -27.96
N GLN A 81 -10.62 -10.26 -27.19
CA GLN A 81 -11.84 -11.06 -27.17
C GLN A 81 -12.95 -10.30 -26.42
N LEU A 82 -12.60 -9.66 -25.33
CA LEU A 82 -13.52 -8.84 -24.53
C LEU A 82 -14.10 -7.71 -25.38
N LYS A 83 -13.26 -6.99 -26.15
CA LYS A 83 -13.71 -5.97 -27.08
C LYS A 83 -14.72 -6.53 -28.10
N LYS A 84 -14.40 -7.68 -28.75
CA LYS A 84 -15.31 -8.32 -29.73
C LYS A 84 -16.67 -8.64 -29.11
N GLN A 85 -16.69 -9.12 -27.85
CA GLN A 85 -17.94 -9.44 -27.15
C GLN A 85 -18.74 -8.18 -26.83
N LEU A 86 -18.10 -7.11 -26.36
CA LEU A 86 -18.75 -5.83 -26.09
C LEU A 86 -19.27 -5.18 -27.39
N ASP A 87 -18.53 -5.30 -28.50
CA ASP A 87 -18.95 -4.81 -29.81
C ASP A 87 -20.21 -5.60 -30.34
N ILE A 88 -20.31 -6.90 -30.05
CA ILE A 88 -21.52 -7.69 -30.38
C ILE A 88 -22.71 -7.19 -29.56
N ILE A 89 -22.53 -6.97 -28.27
CA ILE A 89 -23.57 -6.45 -27.38
C ILE A 89 -24.03 -5.06 -27.85
N HIS A 90 -23.07 -4.18 -28.16
CA HIS A 90 -23.35 -2.84 -28.67
C HIS A 90 -24.20 -2.87 -29.99
N ARG A 91 -23.81 -3.71 -30.94
CA ARG A 91 -24.54 -3.82 -32.20
C ARG A 91 -25.99 -4.30 -32.02
N GLN A 92 -26.21 -5.18 -31.05
CA GLN A 92 -27.51 -5.77 -30.79
C GLN A 92 -28.45 -4.82 -30.01
N THR A 93 -27.88 -4.10 -29.03
CA THR A 93 -28.67 -3.22 -28.15
C THR A 93 -28.71 -1.78 -28.61
N GLN A 94 -27.83 -1.37 -29.53
CA GLN A 94 -27.61 0.01 -29.98
C GLN A 94 -27.30 1.01 -28.85
N LEU A 95 -26.97 0.49 -27.64
CA LEU A 95 -26.58 1.29 -26.49
C LEU A 95 -25.06 1.36 -26.35
N VAL A 96 -24.58 2.41 -25.74
CA VAL A 96 -23.14 2.46 -25.30
C VAL A 96 -22.94 1.41 -24.24
N VAL A 97 -22.01 0.46 -24.51
CA VAL A 97 -21.70 -0.62 -23.58
C VAL A 97 -20.48 -0.24 -22.75
N VAL A 98 -20.60 -0.38 -21.43
CA VAL A 98 -19.54 -0.10 -20.47
C VAL A 98 -19.23 -1.37 -19.69
N LEU A 99 -17.99 -1.81 -19.75
CA LEU A 99 -17.49 -2.91 -18.93
C LEU A 99 -17.33 -2.44 -17.49
N ILE A 100 -17.90 -3.17 -16.52
CA ILE A 100 -17.60 -3.00 -15.10
C ILE A 100 -16.82 -4.20 -14.63
N THR A 101 -15.68 -3.98 -13.99
CA THR A 101 -14.90 -5.05 -13.35
C THR A 101 -14.18 -4.54 -12.10
N PRO A 102 -14.25 -5.27 -10.96
CA PRO A 102 -13.54 -4.88 -9.75
C PRO A 102 -12.04 -5.12 -9.84
N CYS A 103 -11.61 -6.04 -10.70
CA CYS A 103 -10.22 -6.45 -10.82
C CYS A 103 -9.82 -6.60 -12.29
N ILE A 104 -8.69 -5.97 -12.64
CA ILE A 104 -8.00 -6.13 -13.93
C ILE A 104 -6.53 -5.74 -13.79
N SER A 105 -5.64 -6.50 -14.39
CA SER A 105 -4.20 -6.24 -14.39
C SER A 105 -3.86 -4.94 -15.13
N SER A 106 -2.78 -4.29 -14.73
CA SER A 106 -2.31 -3.06 -15.39
C SER A 106 -1.99 -3.28 -16.86
N TYR A 107 -1.51 -4.47 -17.20
CA TYR A 107 -1.22 -4.85 -18.58
C TYR A 107 -2.47 -4.91 -19.45
N ASN A 108 -3.52 -5.59 -19.00
CA ASN A 108 -4.79 -5.70 -19.73
C ASN A 108 -5.53 -4.36 -19.79
N LYS A 109 -5.43 -3.55 -18.72
CA LYS A 109 -5.99 -2.21 -18.69
C LYS A 109 -5.43 -1.29 -19.79
N VAL A 110 -4.10 -1.27 -19.98
CA VAL A 110 -3.46 -0.49 -21.05
C VAL A 110 -3.97 -0.92 -22.43
N ARG A 111 -4.19 -2.22 -22.62
CA ARG A 111 -4.74 -2.75 -23.88
C ARG A 111 -6.19 -2.36 -24.11
N LEU A 112 -7.03 -2.34 -23.07
CA LEU A 112 -8.41 -1.87 -23.18
C LEU A 112 -8.47 -0.37 -23.54
N VAL A 113 -7.58 0.44 -22.94
CA VAL A 113 -7.43 1.86 -23.29
C VAL A 113 -7.02 2.02 -24.75
N ALA A 114 -6.00 1.28 -25.22
CA ALA A 114 -5.52 1.31 -26.61
C ALA A 114 -6.63 0.92 -27.61
N GLN A 115 -7.51 -0.01 -27.22
CA GLN A 115 -8.64 -0.47 -28.02
C GLN A 115 -9.90 0.40 -27.87
N LYS A 116 -9.82 1.51 -27.11
CA LYS A 116 -10.93 2.43 -26.84
C LYS A 116 -12.18 1.74 -26.28
N VAL A 117 -11.99 0.74 -25.43
CA VAL A 117 -13.07 0.06 -24.72
C VAL A 117 -13.55 0.94 -23.56
N ASN A 118 -14.86 1.16 -23.46
CA ASN A 118 -15.43 1.82 -22.28
C ASN A 118 -15.36 0.86 -21.09
N PHE A 119 -14.72 1.27 -19.99
CA PHE A 119 -14.69 0.47 -18.78
C PHE A 119 -14.66 1.31 -17.50
N VAL A 120 -15.13 0.70 -16.43
CA VAL A 120 -15.09 1.26 -15.07
C VAL A 120 -14.54 0.21 -14.11
N ILE A 121 -13.53 0.61 -13.33
CA ILE A 121 -13.05 -0.09 -12.17
C ILE A 121 -13.48 0.75 -10.97
N PRO A 122 -14.47 0.31 -10.18
CA PRO A 122 -15.02 1.10 -9.08
C PRO A 122 -13.92 1.65 -8.17
N ASN A 123 -14.03 2.93 -7.79
CA ASN A 123 -13.08 3.67 -6.94
C ASN A 123 -11.63 3.72 -7.44
N ARG A 124 -11.34 3.29 -8.69
CA ARG A 124 -9.98 3.26 -9.25
C ARG A 124 -9.83 4.00 -10.56
N GLN A 125 -10.66 3.70 -11.54
CA GLN A 125 -10.56 4.30 -12.86
C GLN A 125 -11.86 4.20 -13.63
N MET A 126 -12.20 5.27 -14.33
CA MET A 126 -13.28 5.33 -15.32
C MET A 126 -12.66 5.79 -16.65
N PHE A 127 -12.90 5.03 -17.73
CA PHE A 127 -12.48 5.36 -19.07
C PHE A 127 -13.65 5.14 -20.02
N LEU A 128 -14.28 6.22 -20.47
CA LEU A 128 -15.49 6.21 -21.27
C LEU A 128 -15.31 7.07 -22.54
N PRO A 129 -14.45 6.65 -23.47
CA PRO A 129 -14.14 7.43 -24.67
C PRO A 129 -15.37 7.65 -25.55
N SER A 130 -16.35 6.75 -25.55
CA SER A 130 -17.60 6.93 -26.30
C SER A 130 -18.50 8.03 -25.72
N LEU A 131 -18.30 8.42 -24.47
CA LEU A 131 -18.97 9.54 -23.83
C LEU A 131 -18.05 10.78 -23.72
N LEU A 132 -16.88 10.77 -24.38
CA LEU A 132 -15.83 11.77 -24.29
C LEU A 132 -15.30 12.00 -22.86
N LEU A 133 -15.45 11.00 -22.02
CA LEU A 133 -14.99 11.05 -20.62
C LEU A 133 -13.76 10.16 -20.44
N ASP A 134 -12.63 10.77 -20.19
CA ASP A 134 -11.44 10.12 -19.60
C ASP A 134 -11.23 10.72 -18.20
N ILE A 135 -12.06 10.29 -17.27
CA ILE A 135 -11.92 10.64 -15.87
C ILE A 135 -11.05 9.55 -15.24
N LYS A 136 -9.78 9.80 -15.20
CA LYS A 136 -8.95 9.23 -14.13
C LYS A 136 -9.41 9.96 -12.86
N PRO A 137 -9.67 9.25 -11.74
CA PRO A 137 -9.72 9.97 -10.48
C PRO A 137 -8.49 10.85 -10.57
N ASP A 138 -8.72 12.15 -10.48
CA ASP A 138 -7.62 13.04 -10.19
C ASP A 138 -6.82 12.22 -9.20
N ARG A 139 -5.61 11.86 -9.57
CA ARG A 139 -4.66 11.64 -8.56
C ARG A 139 -4.59 13.04 -7.87
N LYS A 140 -5.63 13.38 -7.09
CA LYS A 140 -5.33 13.79 -5.76
C LYS A 140 -4.35 12.72 -5.41
N VAL A 141 -3.16 13.12 -5.35
CA VAL A 141 -2.15 12.38 -4.65
C VAL A 141 -2.73 12.14 -3.25
N GLY A 142 -3.88 11.53 -3.17
CA GLY A 142 -4.35 10.47 -2.36
C GLY A 142 -3.54 9.35 -2.91
N LEU A 143 -2.23 9.40 -2.59
CA LEU A 143 -1.65 8.24 -2.07
C LEU A 143 -2.79 7.53 -1.33
N ASP A 144 -3.11 6.26 -1.70
CA ASP A 144 -3.28 5.26 -0.66
C ASP A 144 -1.98 5.38 0.16
N LEU A 145 -1.92 6.44 0.94
CA LEU A 145 -1.03 6.56 2.05
C LEU A 145 -1.62 5.51 2.97
N LYS A 146 -1.08 4.31 2.86
CA LYS A 146 -1.27 3.28 3.87
C LYS A 146 -1.27 4.07 5.16
N GLU A 147 -2.27 3.89 5.98
CA GLU A 147 -2.34 4.56 7.29
C GLU A 147 -1.02 4.39 8.04
N THR A 148 -0.31 3.30 7.71
CA THR A 148 1.02 2.97 8.21
C THR A 148 2.14 3.66 7.42
N ILE A 149 3.09 4.20 8.14
CA ILE A 149 4.29 4.85 7.60
C ILE A 149 5.07 3.91 6.65
N PRO A 150 5.50 4.38 5.45
CA PRO A 150 6.39 3.62 4.61
C PRO A 150 7.72 3.35 5.33
N PRO A 151 8.32 2.14 5.21
CA PRO A 151 9.55 1.80 5.93
C PRO A 151 10.68 2.80 5.73
N PHE A 152 10.91 3.27 4.52
CA PHE A 152 11.95 4.25 4.25
C PHE A 152 11.61 5.64 4.80
N ALA A 153 10.32 6.03 4.86
CA ALA A 153 9.91 7.28 5.49
C ALA A 153 10.22 7.27 7.00
N GLN A 154 9.98 6.14 7.67
CA GLN A 154 10.35 5.95 9.08
C GLN A 154 11.85 5.99 9.26
N CYS A 155 12.62 5.24 8.47
CA CYS A 155 14.07 5.24 8.50
C CYS A 155 14.64 6.66 8.33
N LEU A 156 14.14 7.43 7.36
CA LEU A 156 14.56 8.79 7.06
C LEU A 156 14.27 9.76 8.22
N LEU A 157 13.10 9.63 8.84
CA LEU A 157 12.71 10.44 10.00
C LEU A 157 13.62 10.13 11.20
N LEU A 158 13.85 8.85 11.50
CA LEU A 158 14.72 8.42 12.60
C LEU A 158 16.17 8.81 12.35
N TYR A 159 16.62 8.81 11.09
CA TYR A 159 17.94 9.29 10.70
C TYR A 159 18.09 10.78 11.00
N HIS A 160 17.11 11.59 10.65
CA HIS A 160 17.09 13.02 10.96
C HIS A 160 17.18 13.30 12.47
N LEU A 161 16.45 12.52 13.26
CA LEU A 161 16.36 12.72 14.71
C LEU A 161 17.61 12.30 15.48
N GLN A 162 18.44 11.37 14.95
CA GLN A 162 19.51 10.74 15.71
C GLN A 162 20.90 10.92 15.12
N ILE A 163 21.01 11.10 13.80
CA ILE A 163 22.32 11.03 13.12
C ILE A 163 22.65 12.36 12.46
N GLU A 164 21.86 12.78 11.48
CA GLU A 164 22.15 13.97 10.69
C GLU A 164 20.86 14.58 10.14
N SER A 165 20.79 15.91 10.16
CA SER A 165 19.66 16.63 9.63
C SER A 165 19.49 16.42 8.12
N ILE A 166 18.25 16.13 7.70
CA ILE A 166 17.86 16.05 6.28
C ILE A 166 17.31 17.38 5.74
N VAL A 167 17.31 18.44 6.53
CA VAL A 167 16.88 19.78 6.07
C VAL A 167 17.77 20.23 4.93
N GLY A 168 17.16 20.77 3.87
CA GLY A 168 17.85 21.17 2.64
C GLY A 168 18.14 20.02 1.67
N ALA A 169 17.96 18.76 2.05
CA ALA A 169 18.18 17.62 1.18
C ALA A 169 17.10 17.55 0.07
N THR A 170 17.50 17.07 -1.11
CA THR A 170 16.59 16.82 -2.23
C THR A 170 16.22 15.34 -2.30
N GLY A 171 15.10 15.01 -2.94
CA GLY A 171 14.72 13.61 -3.16
C GLY A 171 15.77 12.79 -3.92
N CYS A 172 16.51 13.43 -4.84
CA CYS A 172 17.62 12.79 -5.55
C CYS A 172 18.80 12.53 -4.60
N GLY A 173 19.25 13.55 -3.86
CA GLY A 173 20.34 13.42 -2.90
C GLY A 173 20.06 12.37 -1.82
N LEU A 174 18.80 12.26 -1.37
CA LEU A 174 18.40 11.21 -0.42
C LEU A 174 18.37 9.82 -1.08
N SER A 175 17.95 9.70 -2.34
CA SER A 175 17.99 8.42 -3.04
C SER A 175 19.42 7.89 -3.19
N ASP A 176 20.35 8.78 -3.53
CA ASP A 176 21.78 8.44 -3.70
C ASP A 176 22.43 8.12 -2.35
N LYS A 177 22.18 8.93 -1.31
CA LYS A 177 22.75 8.74 0.03
C LYS A 177 22.35 7.40 0.67
N PHE A 178 21.11 6.96 0.46
CA PHE A 178 20.55 5.76 1.10
C PHE A 178 20.46 4.54 0.18
N ASP A 179 20.99 4.62 -1.02
CA ASP A 179 20.95 3.56 -2.04
C ASP A 179 19.52 3.01 -2.25
N VAL A 180 18.57 3.93 -2.41
CA VAL A 180 17.17 3.61 -2.71
C VAL A 180 16.75 4.23 -4.03
N SER A 181 15.71 3.68 -4.65
CA SER A 181 15.18 4.30 -5.87
C SER A 181 14.59 5.70 -5.59
N TYR A 182 14.75 6.63 -6.54
CA TYR A 182 14.14 7.95 -6.46
C TYR A 182 12.62 7.88 -6.21
N ALA A 183 11.95 6.87 -6.79
CA ALA A 183 10.53 6.64 -6.56
C ALA A 183 10.23 6.33 -5.09
N THR A 184 11.08 5.53 -4.43
CA THR A 184 10.96 5.21 -2.99
C THR A 184 11.20 6.46 -2.14
N ALA A 185 12.24 7.22 -2.42
CA ALA A 185 12.55 8.47 -1.72
C ALA A 185 11.39 9.48 -1.84
N ASN A 186 10.93 9.72 -3.07
CA ASN A 186 9.86 10.68 -3.34
C ASN A 186 8.52 10.25 -2.72
N LYS A 187 8.17 8.95 -2.76
CA LYS A 187 6.98 8.42 -2.09
C LYS A 187 7.03 8.63 -0.57
N SER A 188 8.19 8.41 0.03
CA SER A 188 8.42 8.59 1.47
C SER A 188 8.32 10.07 1.86
N LEU A 189 8.97 10.97 1.13
CA LEU A 189 8.86 12.40 1.36
C LEU A 189 7.43 12.92 1.23
N ARG A 190 6.69 12.49 0.21
CA ARG A 190 5.28 12.86 0.05
C ARG A 190 4.40 12.35 1.19
N TRP A 191 4.68 11.16 1.71
CA TRP A 191 3.97 10.64 2.87
C TRP A 191 4.23 11.50 4.11
N LEU A 192 5.49 11.85 4.39
CA LEU A 192 5.87 12.72 5.51
C LEU A 192 5.22 14.11 5.39
N VAL A 193 5.15 14.69 4.18
CA VAL A 193 4.43 15.95 3.92
C VAL A 193 2.94 15.81 4.21
N SER A 194 2.31 14.72 3.79
CA SER A 194 0.87 14.53 3.97
C SER A 194 0.45 14.34 5.44
N LYS A 195 1.42 14.02 6.32
CA LYS A 195 1.23 13.93 7.77
C LYS A 195 1.73 15.19 8.48
N ASP A 196 2.08 16.25 7.73
CA ASP A 196 2.61 17.51 8.24
C ASP A 196 3.84 17.34 9.16
N LEU A 197 4.66 16.33 8.88
CA LEU A 197 5.92 16.09 9.60
C LEU A 197 7.08 16.87 8.98
N ILE A 198 7.04 17.08 7.66
CA ILE A 198 8.02 17.88 6.91
C ILE A 198 7.30 18.75 5.89
N LYS A 199 8.01 19.73 5.33
CA LYS A 199 7.60 20.51 4.16
C LYS A 199 8.56 20.29 3.01
N LEU A 200 8.09 20.52 1.78
CA LEU A 200 8.92 20.53 0.59
C LEU A 200 8.84 21.89 -0.06
N GLU A 201 9.92 22.63 -0.07
CA GLU A 201 10.04 23.98 -0.65
C GLU A 201 10.86 23.98 -1.94
N GLY A 202 10.53 24.87 -2.84
CA GLY A 202 11.20 25.05 -4.13
C GLY A 202 10.30 24.76 -5.33
N THR A 203 10.60 25.44 -6.47
CA THR A 203 9.82 25.32 -7.71
C THR A 203 10.34 24.23 -8.63
N LYS A 204 11.64 24.26 -8.98
CA LYS A 204 12.29 23.27 -9.87
C LYS A 204 12.85 22.10 -9.08
N THR A 205 13.57 22.39 -8.02
CA THR A 205 14.14 21.39 -7.10
C THR A 205 13.52 21.59 -5.73
N LYS A 206 12.86 20.56 -5.23
CA LYS A 206 12.22 20.58 -3.91
C LYS A 206 13.19 20.10 -2.86
N THR A 207 13.36 20.90 -1.81
CA THR A 207 14.19 20.60 -0.64
C THR A 207 13.33 20.37 0.58
N VAL A 208 13.81 19.49 1.47
CA VAL A 208 13.14 19.19 2.74
C VAL A 208 13.31 20.36 3.70
N GLN A 209 12.20 20.78 4.32
CA GLN A 209 12.16 21.73 5.43
C GLN A 209 11.42 21.14 6.61
N ILE A 210 11.88 21.43 7.81
CA ILE A 210 11.31 20.95 9.05
C ILE A 210 11.28 22.14 10.03
N ASP A 211 10.07 22.55 10.40
CA ASP A 211 9.86 23.70 11.28
C ASP A 211 9.75 23.31 12.76
N LEU A 212 9.59 22.01 13.03
CA LEU A 212 9.45 21.46 14.37
C LEU A 212 10.83 21.19 14.98
N SER A 213 10.96 21.37 16.27
CA SER A 213 12.12 20.83 17.02
C SER A 213 12.11 19.30 16.96
N ASN A 214 13.25 18.66 17.15
CA ASN A 214 13.35 17.20 17.08
C ASN A 214 12.39 16.51 18.07
N ARG A 215 12.24 17.05 19.27
CA ARG A 215 11.32 16.51 20.29
C ARG A 215 9.84 16.66 19.87
N GLU A 216 9.46 17.80 19.31
CA GLU A 216 8.11 18.00 18.79
C GLU A 216 7.82 17.09 17.62
N LEU A 217 8.81 16.94 16.71
CA LEU A 217 8.72 16.06 15.56
C LEU A 217 8.55 14.60 15.99
N TRP A 218 9.34 14.14 16.99
CA TRP A 218 9.18 12.81 17.57
C TRP A 218 7.78 12.59 18.15
N ASN A 219 7.32 13.51 19.02
CA ASN A 219 6.02 13.38 19.68
C ASN A 219 4.87 13.36 18.65
N LYS A 220 4.96 14.17 17.61
CA LYS A 220 3.96 14.22 16.52
C LYS A 220 3.98 12.95 15.67
N ALA A 221 5.16 12.39 15.43
CA ALA A 221 5.34 11.22 14.60
C ALA A 221 5.01 9.90 15.34
N LEU A 222 5.25 9.83 16.64
CA LEU A 222 5.16 8.60 17.45
C LEU A 222 3.86 7.79 17.25
N PRO A 223 2.66 8.38 17.18
CA PRO A 223 1.43 7.64 16.89
C PRO A 223 1.37 6.99 15.51
N LEU A 224 2.21 7.45 14.58
CA LEU A 224 2.27 6.97 13.20
C LEU A 224 3.39 5.94 12.99
N LEU A 225 4.35 5.89 13.93
CA LEU A 225 5.50 4.99 13.86
C LEU A 225 5.12 3.57 14.27
N VAL A 226 5.72 2.60 13.57
CA VAL A 226 5.45 1.18 13.78
C VAL A 226 6.73 0.43 14.10
N SER A 227 6.60 -0.77 14.69
CA SER A 227 7.75 -1.65 14.91
C SER A 227 8.52 -1.87 13.60
N PRO A 228 9.86 -1.74 13.61
CA PRO A 228 10.71 -2.02 12.46
C PRO A 228 10.68 -3.50 12.05
N ILE A 229 10.32 -4.40 12.96
CA ILE A 229 10.32 -5.84 12.75
C ILE A 229 9.24 -6.22 11.72
N GLU A 230 9.63 -6.91 10.65
CA GLU A 230 8.74 -7.51 9.67
C GLU A 230 8.45 -8.98 9.98
N GLN A 231 9.49 -9.72 10.35
CA GLN A 231 9.41 -11.15 10.64
C GLN A 231 10.43 -11.51 11.73
N LEU A 232 10.10 -12.55 12.49
CA LEU A 232 10.92 -13.12 13.53
C LEU A 232 11.31 -14.54 13.14
N TYR A 233 12.58 -14.88 13.35
CA TYR A 233 13.13 -16.22 13.17
C TYR A 233 14.02 -16.60 14.35
N TYR A 234 14.24 -17.89 14.50
CA TYR A 234 15.14 -18.46 15.51
C TYR A 234 16.23 -19.29 14.85
N THR A 235 17.39 -19.41 15.51
CA THR A 235 18.53 -20.18 15.02
C THR A 235 19.41 -20.60 16.19
N ASP A 236 20.11 -21.73 16.06
CA ASP A 236 21.13 -22.14 17.00
C ASP A 236 22.52 -21.58 16.65
N ALA A 237 22.62 -20.96 15.46
CA ALA A 237 23.85 -20.32 15.02
C ALA A 237 24.11 -19.02 15.80
N VAL A 238 25.39 -18.73 16.09
CA VAL A 238 25.85 -17.44 16.59
C VAL A 238 26.27 -16.60 15.40
N LEU A 239 25.70 -15.40 15.27
CA LEU A 239 26.01 -14.49 14.17
C LEU A 239 27.10 -13.51 14.58
N GLY A 240 28.04 -13.25 13.66
CA GLY A 240 29.06 -12.22 13.81
C GLY A 240 28.88 -11.09 12.77
N GLY A 241 29.05 -9.83 13.19
CA GLY A 241 28.97 -8.66 12.31
C GLY A 241 27.56 -8.20 11.95
N GLN A 242 26.53 -8.74 12.61
CA GLN A 242 25.16 -8.28 12.53
C GLN A 242 24.87 -7.27 13.65
N GLN A 243 23.79 -6.48 13.50
CA GLN A 243 23.43 -5.49 14.49
C GLN A 243 22.72 -6.15 15.67
N ILE A 244 23.24 -5.96 16.88
CA ILE A 244 22.61 -6.42 18.12
C ILE A 244 21.28 -5.69 18.28
N SER A 245 20.22 -6.43 18.62
CA SER A 245 18.86 -5.95 18.79
C SER A 245 18.22 -6.52 20.07
N GLY A 246 16.93 -6.25 20.27
CA GLY A 246 16.18 -6.78 21.42
C GLY A 246 16.71 -6.28 22.76
N VAL A 247 16.55 -7.10 23.80
CA VAL A 247 16.92 -6.73 25.16
C VAL A 247 18.42 -6.53 25.30
N ASN A 248 19.26 -7.27 24.56
CA ASN A 248 20.71 -7.12 24.59
C ASN A 248 21.15 -5.77 24.01
N ALA A 249 20.45 -5.25 23.00
CA ALA A 249 20.67 -3.87 22.54
C ALA A 249 20.26 -2.85 23.61
N LEU A 250 19.17 -3.09 24.33
CA LEU A 250 18.75 -2.21 25.43
C LEU A 250 19.76 -2.23 26.57
N ALA A 251 20.32 -3.40 26.91
CA ALA A 251 21.37 -3.57 27.90
C ALA A 251 22.65 -2.76 27.56
N SER A 252 22.96 -2.63 26.26
CA SER A 252 24.11 -1.80 25.83
C SER A 252 23.90 -0.30 26.06
N TYR A 253 22.63 0.16 26.21
CA TYR A 253 22.30 1.56 26.45
C TYR A 253 21.87 1.87 27.88
N THR A 254 21.62 0.85 28.70
CA THR A 254 21.03 0.99 30.03
C THR A 254 21.78 0.14 31.07
N MET A 255 21.26 0.07 32.29
CA MET A 255 21.79 -0.79 33.36
C MET A 255 21.14 -2.18 33.41
N LEU A 256 20.36 -2.57 32.38
CA LEU A 256 19.86 -3.94 32.30
C LEU A 256 20.98 -4.94 32.04
N ASN A 257 20.79 -6.13 32.57
CA ASN A 257 21.70 -7.24 32.24
C ASN A 257 21.32 -7.80 30.86
N GLU A 258 22.33 -8.23 30.13
CA GLU A 258 22.15 -8.97 28.90
C GLU A 258 21.41 -10.29 29.13
N GLU A 259 20.57 -10.68 28.19
CA GLU A 259 19.96 -12.01 28.17
C GLU A 259 20.93 -13.02 27.54
N SER A 260 20.80 -14.29 27.96
CA SER A 260 21.56 -15.38 27.35
C SER A 260 21.20 -15.59 25.88
N ARG A 261 19.93 -15.33 25.52
CA ARG A 261 19.45 -15.38 24.15
C ARG A 261 19.95 -14.17 23.39
N GLN A 262 20.77 -14.40 22.35
CA GLN A 262 21.21 -13.32 21.47
C GLN A 262 20.12 -12.94 20.48
N CYS A 263 20.04 -11.66 20.14
CA CYS A 263 19.08 -11.13 19.19
C CYS A 263 19.78 -10.20 18.18
N TRP A 264 19.56 -10.46 16.89
CA TRP A 264 20.16 -9.65 15.82
C TRP A 264 19.11 -9.10 14.87
N ALA A 265 19.32 -7.87 14.42
CA ALA A 265 18.55 -7.23 13.36
C ALA A 265 19.27 -7.37 12.03
N VAL A 266 18.55 -7.85 11.02
CA VAL A 266 19.04 -8.04 9.64
C VAL A 266 18.00 -7.60 8.63
N THR A 267 18.46 -7.32 7.40
CA THR A 267 17.55 -7.18 6.26
C THR A 267 17.16 -8.54 5.69
N LYS A 268 16.05 -8.60 4.98
CA LYS A 268 15.63 -9.81 4.25
C LYS A 268 16.68 -10.31 3.24
N LYS A 269 17.47 -9.39 2.66
CA LYS A 269 18.56 -9.71 1.76
C LYS A 269 19.74 -10.33 2.51
N GLU A 270 20.12 -9.76 3.64
CA GLU A 270 21.19 -10.30 4.49
C GLU A 270 20.86 -11.68 5.04
N LEU A 271 19.62 -11.89 5.51
CA LEU A 271 19.22 -13.21 6.00
C LEU A 271 19.41 -14.31 4.93
N LYS A 272 19.12 -14.02 3.68
CA LYS A 272 19.33 -14.97 2.57
C LYS A 272 20.82 -15.25 2.30
N THR A 273 21.70 -14.27 2.54
CA THR A 273 23.15 -14.41 2.31
C THR A 273 23.86 -15.14 3.46
N LEU A 274 23.29 -15.11 4.66
CA LEU A 274 23.89 -15.77 5.82
C LEU A 274 23.93 -17.30 5.72
N ALA A 275 23.13 -17.90 4.84
CA ALA A 275 23.05 -19.35 4.60
C ALA A 275 22.95 -20.20 5.88
N ILE A 276 22.26 -19.67 6.90
CA ILE A 276 22.02 -20.35 8.20
C ILE A 276 20.65 -21.03 8.19
N VAL A 277 20.56 -22.07 9.03
CA VAL A 277 19.26 -22.72 9.28
C VAL A 277 18.46 -21.83 10.21
N THR A 278 17.25 -21.49 9.80
CA THR A 278 16.33 -20.68 10.61
C THR A 278 14.99 -21.39 10.74
N ASP A 279 14.40 -21.29 11.91
CA ASP A 279 13.06 -21.78 12.22
C ASP A 279 12.15 -20.62 12.65
N LYS A 280 10.82 -20.81 12.59
CA LYS A 280 9.84 -19.79 13.01
C LYS A 280 9.45 -19.86 14.47
N GLN A 281 9.79 -20.94 15.15
CA GLN A 281 9.33 -21.21 16.52
C GLN A 281 10.44 -21.66 17.46
N PHE A 282 11.52 -22.29 16.96
CA PHE A 282 12.52 -22.96 17.77
C PHE A 282 13.93 -22.49 17.41
N GLY A 283 14.75 -22.26 18.44
CA GLY A 283 16.16 -21.90 18.36
C GLY A 283 16.62 -21.16 19.61
N GLU A 284 17.93 -21.23 19.90
CA GLU A 284 18.55 -20.60 21.06
C GLU A 284 18.60 -19.08 20.92
N ASN A 285 18.79 -18.60 19.70
CA ASN A 285 18.97 -17.19 19.37
C ASN A 285 17.85 -16.67 18.46
N GLU A 286 17.67 -15.36 18.43
CA GLU A 286 16.61 -14.66 17.71
C GLU A 286 17.16 -13.80 16.55
N ILE A 287 16.48 -13.82 15.43
CA ILE A 287 16.77 -12.99 14.26
C ILE A 287 15.55 -12.17 13.91
N GLN A 288 15.68 -10.88 14.01
CA GLN A 288 14.66 -9.92 13.61
C GLN A 288 14.92 -9.45 12.17
N VAL A 289 14.03 -9.78 11.25
CA VAL A 289 14.06 -9.21 9.89
C VAL A 289 13.37 -7.86 9.91
N TRP A 290 14.11 -6.81 9.61
CA TRP A 290 13.61 -5.44 9.66
C TRP A 290 13.11 -4.95 8.31
N LYS A 291 12.13 -4.04 8.35
CA LYS A 291 11.52 -3.38 7.19
C LYS A 291 12.46 -2.43 6.45
N TYR A 292 13.50 -1.94 7.11
CA TYR A 292 14.58 -1.12 6.56
C TYR A 292 15.92 -1.62 7.09
N ASN A 293 17.01 -1.20 6.45
CA ASN A 293 18.35 -1.66 6.81
C ASN A 293 18.76 -1.08 8.18
N PRO A 294 18.93 -1.93 9.21
CA PRO A 294 19.31 -1.46 10.55
C PRO A 294 20.67 -0.77 10.58
N LYS A 295 21.61 -1.12 9.69
CA LYS A 295 22.95 -0.53 9.62
C LYS A 295 22.95 0.97 9.32
N ILE A 296 21.90 1.49 8.69
CA ILE A 296 21.78 2.92 8.37
C ILE A 296 21.74 3.78 9.65
N LEU A 297 21.09 3.27 10.68
CA LEU A 297 20.86 3.99 11.94
C LEU A 297 21.75 3.49 13.08
N SER A 298 22.39 2.33 12.93
CA SER A 298 23.17 1.67 13.97
C SER A 298 24.48 2.39 14.29
N THR A 299 24.88 2.30 15.55
CA THR A 299 26.17 2.76 16.05
C THR A 299 26.87 1.59 16.73
N GLU A 300 28.16 1.37 16.43
CA GLU A 300 29.01 0.35 17.09
C GLU A 300 28.43 -1.07 17.09
N GLY A 301 27.67 -1.44 16.03
CA GLY A 301 27.10 -2.79 15.91
C GLY A 301 25.82 -3.02 16.73
N VAL A 302 25.24 -1.97 17.31
CA VAL A 302 23.98 -2.00 18.04
C VAL A 302 22.92 -1.19 17.27
N VAL A 303 21.68 -1.65 17.22
CA VAL A 303 20.59 -0.91 16.60
C VAL A 303 20.34 0.41 17.33
N ASP A 304 19.86 1.42 16.61
CA ASP A 304 19.60 2.75 17.14
C ASP A 304 18.50 2.78 18.22
N LYS A 305 18.58 3.76 19.10
CA LYS A 305 17.71 3.90 20.28
C LYS A 305 16.22 4.02 19.92
N LEU A 306 15.87 4.80 18.88
CA LEU A 306 14.48 5.03 18.51
C LEU A 306 13.84 3.81 17.83
N SER A 307 14.58 3.13 16.94
CA SER A 307 14.11 1.86 16.36
C SER A 307 14.00 0.77 17.44
N LEU A 308 14.93 0.73 18.38
CA LEU A 308 14.89 -0.18 19.52
C LEU A 308 13.64 0.07 20.38
N TYR A 309 13.36 1.32 20.73
CA TYR A 309 12.14 1.70 21.43
C TYR A 309 10.90 1.20 20.69
N LEU A 310 10.79 1.43 19.37
CA LEU A 310 9.65 0.99 18.56
C LEU A 310 9.54 -0.53 18.46
N SER A 311 10.62 -1.28 18.61
CA SER A 311 10.61 -2.74 18.59
C SER A 311 10.17 -3.36 19.91
N LEU A 312 10.40 -2.67 21.04
CA LEU A 312 10.14 -3.17 22.39
C LEU A 312 9.00 -2.46 23.13
N LYS A 313 8.41 -1.38 22.57
CA LYS A 313 7.39 -0.57 23.25
C LYS A 313 6.15 -1.35 23.72
N ASP A 314 5.86 -2.47 23.07
CA ASP A 314 4.72 -3.32 23.40
C ASP A 314 5.14 -4.56 24.23
N ASN A 315 6.37 -4.59 24.76
CA ASN A 315 6.85 -5.66 25.63
C ASN A 315 6.17 -5.60 27.01
N GLU A 316 5.79 -6.75 27.57
CA GLU A 316 5.05 -6.85 28.82
C GLU A 316 5.93 -6.79 30.07
N ASP A 317 7.26 -6.88 29.94
CA ASP A 317 8.19 -6.79 31.08
C ASP A 317 8.33 -5.34 31.55
N GLU A 318 7.89 -5.07 32.77
CA GLU A 318 7.89 -3.74 33.38
C GLU A 318 9.32 -3.13 33.47
N ARG A 319 10.35 -3.97 33.69
CA ARG A 319 11.74 -3.52 33.73
C ARG A 319 12.20 -2.97 32.39
N ILE A 320 11.78 -3.63 31.31
CA ILE A 320 12.07 -3.18 29.93
C ILE A 320 11.37 -1.85 29.67
N GLN A 321 10.11 -1.70 30.08
CA GLN A 321 9.35 -0.46 29.88
C GLN A 321 9.99 0.73 30.63
N ILE A 322 10.41 0.54 31.87
CA ILE A 322 11.10 1.58 32.66
C ILE A 322 12.37 2.05 31.96
N GLU A 323 13.19 1.12 31.48
CA GLU A 323 14.45 1.49 30.80
C GLU A 323 14.22 2.08 29.40
N LEU A 324 13.16 1.70 28.69
CA LEU A 324 12.77 2.33 27.44
C LEU A 324 12.31 3.78 27.63
N GLU A 325 11.52 4.05 28.66
CA GLU A 325 11.13 5.42 29.01
C GLU A 325 12.33 6.28 29.38
N ARG A 326 13.24 5.71 30.16
CA ARG A 326 14.51 6.36 30.51
C ARG A 326 15.35 6.68 29.28
N LEU A 327 15.50 5.70 28.38
CA LEU A 327 16.24 5.84 27.13
C LEU A 327 15.76 7.03 26.29
N ILE A 328 14.43 7.19 26.17
CA ILE A 328 13.81 8.29 25.42
C ILE A 328 13.96 9.64 26.15
N ASN A 329 13.83 9.64 27.49
CA ASN A 329 13.95 10.87 28.28
C ASN A 329 15.39 11.41 28.32
N GLU A 330 16.38 10.54 28.26
CA GLU A 330 17.82 10.89 28.24
C GLU A 330 18.34 11.24 26.83
N MET A 331 17.51 11.17 25.80
CA MET A 331 17.93 11.56 24.44
C MET A 331 18.20 13.06 24.35
N SER A 332 19.35 13.43 23.79
CA SER A 332 19.65 14.79 23.37
C SER A 332 18.95 15.04 22.02
N TRP A 333 17.83 15.73 22.08
CA TRP A 333 17.03 16.09 20.88
C TRP A 333 17.62 17.28 20.14
#